data_abac1156976e1b43aa0f8d9cf488c81e
#
_entry.id   abac1156976e1b43aa0f8d9cf488c81e
#
_cell.length_a   1.000
_cell.length_b   1.000
_cell.length_c   1.000
_cell.angle_alpha   90.00
_cell.angle_beta   90.00
_cell.angle_gamma   90.00
#
_symmetry.space_group_name_H-M   'P 1'
#
loop_
_entity.id
_entity.type
_entity.pdbx_description
1 polymer ?
#
loop_
_entity_poly.entity_id
_entity_poly.type
_entity_poly.pdbx_seq_one_letter_code
_entity_poly.pdbx_strand_id
1 'polypeptide(L)'
;MNSLPLKQIIEGAILAAEAPLSIDQLMRLFEGDEPERIDVRDALGEIEQECEGRGFELKQVASGYRFQVKSDYGEWVSRLWKEKPPRYS
;
A
#
# COMPACT_ATOMS: atom_id res chain seq x y z
N MET A 1 19.82 -1.30 18.30
CA MET A 1 19.26 -1.81 17.66
C MET A 1 19.04 -1.28 16.53
N ASN A 2 18.91 -1.65 15.63
CA ASN A 2 18.78 -1.19 14.57
C ASN A 2 17.47 -1.03 14.23
N SER A 3 17.05 -0.03 13.84
CA SER A 3 15.80 0.13 13.44
C SER A 3 15.64 -0.24 12.05
N LEU A 4 14.62 -0.92 11.73
CA LEU A 4 14.31 -1.21 10.37
C LEU A 4 13.86 0.07 9.70
N PRO A 5 14.06 0.16 8.40
CA PRO A 5 13.65 1.35 7.70
C PRO A 5 12.15 1.56 7.78
N LEU A 6 11.78 2.76 8.12
CA LEU A 6 10.38 3.13 8.26
C LEU A 6 9.58 2.83 7.00
N LYS A 7 10.14 3.19 5.86
CA LYS A 7 9.42 3.05 4.60
C LYS A 7 9.09 1.59 4.29
N GLN A 8 10.04 0.70 4.52
CA GLN A 8 9.82 -0.70 4.21
C GLN A 8 8.81 -1.34 5.17
N ILE A 9 8.80 -0.89 6.41
CA ILE A 9 7.81 -1.40 7.36
C ILE A 9 6.42 -0.99 6.91
N ILE A 10 6.26 0.26 6.51
CA ILE A 10 4.98 0.76 6.05
C ILE A 10 4.55 0.03 4.78
N GLU A 11 5.48 -0.14 3.87
CA GLU A 11 5.19 -0.82 2.61
C GLU A 11 4.70 -2.23 2.87
N GLY A 12 5.41 -2.95 3.72
CA GLY A 12 5.01 -4.32 4.01
C GLY A 12 3.66 -4.41 4.70
N ALA A 13 3.39 -3.46 5.59
CA ALA A 13 2.12 -3.46 6.30
C ALA A 13 0.96 -3.25 5.34
N ILE A 14 1.10 -2.31 4.42
CA ILE A 14 0.03 -2.03 3.47
C ILE A 14 -0.17 -3.23 2.55
N LEU A 15 0.92 -3.85 2.15
CA LEU A 15 0.83 -5.00 1.27
C LEU A 15 0.13 -6.17 1.96
N ALA A 16 0.39 -6.35 3.23
CA ALA A 16 -0.19 -7.47 3.97
C ALA A 16 -1.64 -7.22 4.40
N ALA A 17 -2.04 -5.97 4.47
CA ALA A 17 -3.36 -5.64 5.00
C ALA A 17 -4.44 -5.99 4.00
N GLU A 18 -5.59 -6.40 4.50
CA GLU A 18 -6.71 -6.71 3.64
C GLU A 18 -7.59 -5.50 3.40
N ALA A 19 -7.35 -4.43 4.10
CA ALA A 19 -8.13 -3.22 3.95
C ALA A 19 -7.19 -2.04 3.97
N PRO A 20 -7.60 -0.89 3.46
CA PRO A 20 -6.73 0.28 3.49
C PRO A 20 -6.33 0.64 4.92
N LEU A 21 -5.13 1.15 5.08
CA LEU A 21 -4.61 1.54 6.38
C LEU A 21 -4.51 3.06 6.46
N SER A 22 -5.01 3.62 7.54
CA SER A 22 -4.91 5.06 7.75
C SER A 22 -3.52 5.40 8.30
N ILE A 23 -3.20 6.68 8.29
CA ILE A 23 -1.94 7.12 8.86
C ILE A 23 -1.89 6.79 10.34
N ASP A 24 -3.00 6.94 11.04
CA ASP A 24 -3.03 6.59 12.45
C ASP A 24 -2.73 5.11 12.67
N GLN A 25 -3.27 4.26 11.84
CA GLN A 25 -2.99 2.85 11.96
C GLN A 25 -1.53 2.54 11.66
N LEU A 26 -0.97 3.23 10.67
CA LEU A 26 0.43 3.04 10.35
C LEU A 26 1.33 3.50 11.48
N MET A 27 0.95 4.59 12.15
CA MET A 27 1.74 5.07 13.24
C MET A 27 1.75 4.10 14.42
N ARG A 28 0.67 3.36 14.59
CA ARG A 28 0.61 2.39 15.68
C ARG A 28 1.54 1.21 15.49
N LEU A 29 2.03 1.02 14.28
CA LEU A 29 2.99 -0.07 14.06
C LEU A 29 4.25 0.14 14.85
N PHE A 30 4.54 1.40 15.20
CA PHE A 30 5.80 1.73 15.86
C PHE A 30 5.60 1.99 17.34
N GLU A 31 4.86 1.10 17.98
CA GLU A 31 4.58 1.25 19.35
C GLU A 31 5.80 1.49 20.18
N GLY A 32 5.84 2.52 20.98
CA GLY A 32 7.00 2.80 21.81
C GLY A 32 8.09 3.58 21.12
N ASP A 33 8.05 3.68 19.83
CA ASP A 33 9.09 4.40 19.10
C ASP A 33 8.44 5.02 17.90
N GLU A 34 7.39 5.77 18.14
CA GLU A 34 6.59 6.29 17.05
C GLU A 34 7.26 7.37 16.26
N PRO A 35 7.21 7.31 14.95
CA PRO A 35 7.72 8.39 14.13
C PRO A 35 6.74 9.55 14.16
N GLU A 36 7.12 10.65 13.56
CA GLU A 36 6.20 11.74 13.42
C GLU A 36 5.33 11.52 12.22
N ARG A 37 4.16 12.16 12.23
CA ARG A 37 3.25 11.99 11.11
C ARG A 37 3.88 12.39 9.79
N ILE A 38 4.72 13.44 9.82
CA ILE A 38 5.35 13.86 8.58
C ILE A 38 6.27 12.79 8.04
N ASP A 39 6.91 12.04 8.92
CA ASP A 39 7.78 10.96 8.47
C ASP A 39 7.00 9.87 7.77
N VAL A 40 5.83 9.56 8.30
CA VAL A 40 4.98 8.55 7.68
C VAL A 40 4.47 9.06 6.33
N ARG A 41 4.08 10.31 6.26
CA ARG A 41 3.63 10.88 4.99
C ARG A 41 4.72 10.90 3.96
N ASP A 42 5.94 11.25 4.37
CA ASP A 42 7.06 11.26 3.46
C ASP A 42 7.33 9.86 2.92
N ALA A 43 7.25 8.87 3.80
CA ALA A 43 7.47 7.49 3.38
C ALA A 43 6.41 7.08 2.36
N LEU A 44 5.16 7.43 2.60
CA LEU A 44 4.10 7.09 1.67
C LEU A 44 4.32 7.76 0.30
N GLY A 45 4.79 9.00 0.32
CA GLY A 45 5.09 9.69 -0.93
C GLY A 45 6.20 9.02 -1.70
N GLU A 46 7.22 8.54 -0.99
CA GLU A 46 8.31 7.85 -1.66
C GLU A 46 7.85 6.53 -2.24
N ILE A 47 7.01 5.81 -1.52
CA ILE A 47 6.49 4.55 -2.01
C ILE A 47 5.67 4.82 -3.27
N GLU A 48 4.88 5.87 -3.24
CA GLU A 48 4.05 6.20 -4.39
C GLU A 48 4.92 6.49 -5.61
N GLN A 49 6.01 7.20 -5.43
CA GLN A 49 6.90 7.51 -6.53
C GLN A 49 7.59 6.27 -7.05
N GLU A 50 7.91 5.36 -6.19
CA GLU A 50 8.59 4.14 -6.60
C GLU A 50 7.69 3.21 -7.37
N CYS A 51 6.40 3.46 -7.37
CA CYS A 51 5.47 2.66 -8.16
C CYS A 51 5.46 3.08 -9.63
N GLU A 52 6.14 4.17 -9.95
CA GLU A 52 6.21 4.58 -11.34
C GLU A 52 6.90 3.50 -12.14
N GLY A 53 6.35 3.12 -13.26
CA GLY A 53 6.92 2.05 -14.06
C GLY A 53 6.51 0.66 -13.62
N ARG A 54 5.70 0.57 -12.57
CA ARG A 54 5.24 -0.73 -12.11
C ARG A 54 3.78 -0.91 -12.44
N GLY A 55 3.31 -2.13 -12.33
CA GLY A 55 1.91 -2.42 -12.62
C GLY A 55 0.95 -2.08 -11.51
N PHE A 56 1.45 -1.66 -10.37
CA PHE A 56 0.61 -1.33 -9.23
C PHE A 56 0.98 0.06 -8.71
N GLU A 57 0.12 0.59 -7.88
CA GLU A 57 0.32 1.92 -7.33
C GLU A 57 -0.17 1.97 -5.90
N LEU A 58 0.32 2.93 -5.16
CA LEU A 58 -0.18 3.20 -3.83
C LEU A 58 -1.27 4.24 -3.97
N LYS A 59 -2.47 3.91 -3.53
CA LYS A 59 -3.61 4.79 -3.72
C LYS A 59 -4.20 5.20 -2.40
N GLN A 60 -4.51 6.48 -2.26
CA GLN A 60 -5.20 6.94 -1.08
C GLN A 60 -6.69 6.86 -1.36
N VAL A 61 -7.41 6.19 -0.50
CA VAL A 61 -8.85 6.09 -0.59
C VAL A 61 -9.44 6.64 0.68
N ALA A 62 -10.76 6.63 0.79
CA ALA A 62 -11.43 7.29 1.90
C ALA A 62 -10.93 6.80 3.26
N SER A 63 -10.67 5.52 3.39
CA SER A 63 -10.30 4.97 4.69
C SER A 63 -8.81 4.79 4.89
N GLY A 64 -7.98 5.17 3.93
CA GLY A 64 -6.54 5.05 4.11
C GLY A 64 -5.83 4.78 2.82
N TYR A 65 -4.72 4.05 2.92
CA TYR A 65 -3.87 3.77 1.78
C TYR A 65 -3.86 2.29 1.47
N ARG A 66 -3.79 1.97 0.19
CA ARG A 66 -3.69 0.57 -0.21
C ARG A 66 -2.96 0.49 -1.54
N PHE A 67 -2.42 -0.68 -1.85
CA PHE A 67 -1.86 -0.93 -3.16
C PHE A 67 -2.96 -1.47 -4.06
N GLN A 68 -2.92 -1.08 -5.32
CA GLN A 68 -3.87 -1.61 -6.28
C GLN A 68 -3.25 -1.60 -7.65
N VAL A 69 -3.78 -2.39 -8.54
CA VAL A 69 -3.31 -2.44 -9.91
C VAL A 69 -3.67 -1.12 -10.58
N LYS A 70 -2.74 -0.58 -11.36
CA LYS A 70 -3.02 0.65 -12.07
C LYS A 70 -4.09 0.41 -13.11
N SER A 71 -4.96 1.39 -13.27
CA SER A 71 -6.06 1.23 -14.20
C SER A 71 -5.60 0.97 -15.62
N ASP A 72 -4.41 1.45 -15.96
CA ASP A 72 -3.87 1.22 -17.31
C ASP A 72 -3.76 -0.26 -17.63
N TYR A 73 -3.61 -1.09 -16.64
CA TYR A 73 -3.42 -2.51 -16.86
C TYR A 73 -4.63 -3.34 -16.50
N GLY A 74 -5.73 -2.68 -16.18
CA GLY A 74 -6.91 -3.41 -15.74
C GLY A 74 -7.44 -4.36 -16.78
N GLU A 75 -7.40 -3.95 -18.02
CA GLU A 75 -7.91 -4.78 -19.09
C GLU A 75 -7.09 -6.07 -19.19
N TRP A 76 -5.78 -5.95 -19.05
CA TRP A 76 -4.94 -7.14 -19.12
C TRP A 76 -5.13 -8.04 -17.93
N VAL A 77 -5.20 -7.44 -16.75
CA VAL A 77 -5.35 -8.21 -15.53
C VAL A 77 -6.69 -8.96 -15.51
N SER A 78 -7.73 -8.33 -16.06
CA SER A 78 -9.04 -8.95 -16.04
C SER A 78 -9.06 -10.27 -16.83
N ARG A 79 -8.11 -10.45 -17.70
CA ARG A 79 -8.05 -11.69 -18.47
C ARG A 79 -7.74 -12.90 -17.62
N LEU A 80 -7.24 -12.68 -16.42
CA LEU A 80 -7.03 -13.79 -15.51
C LEU A 80 -8.32 -14.54 -15.23
N TRP A 81 -9.45 -13.86 -15.32
CA TRP A 81 -10.72 -14.46 -14.99
C TRP A 81 -11.61 -14.72 -16.19
N LYS A 82 -11.08 -14.54 -17.39
CA LYS A 82 -11.89 -14.73 -18.54
C LYS A 82 -12.37 -16.15 -18.72
N GLU A 83 -11.52 -17.11 -18.51
CA GLU A 83 -11.90 -18.45 -18.67
C GLU A 83 -12.51 -19.03 -17.45
N LYS A 84 -12.28 -18.43 -16.33
CA LYS A 84 -12.72 -18.92 -15.13
C LYS A 84 -13.31 -17.80 -14.42
N PRO A 85 -14.57 -17.58 -14.34
CA PRO A 85 -15.16 -16.45 -13.66
C PRO A 85 -14.74 -16.40 -12.22
N PRO A 86 -14.63 -15.24 -11.69
CA PRO A 86 -14.25 -15.06 -10.31
C PRO A 86 -15.28 -15.71 -9.42
N ARG A 87 -14.79 -16.28 -8.35
CA ARG A 87 -15.62 -16.92 -7.58
C ARG A 87 -16.08 -16.13 -6.50
N TYR A 88 -16.27 -15.02 -6.43
CA TYR A 88 -16.71 -14.38 -5.32
C TYR A 88 -18.04 -14.04 -5.67
N SER A 89 -18.73 -13.94 -4.99
CA SER A 89 -19.98 -13.65 -5.30
C SER A 89 -20.58 -12.93 -4.70
#